data_e848c632f9b026dc2ebb91e177eab8a7
#
_entry.id   e848c632f9b026dc2ebb91e177eab8a7
#
_cell.length_a   1.000
_cell.length_b   1.000
_cell.length_c   1.000
_cell.angle_alpha   90.00
_cell.angle_beta   90.00
_cell.angle_gamma   90.00
#
_symmetry.space_group_name_H-M   'P 1'
#
loop_
_entity.id
_entity.type
_entity.pdbx_description
1 polymer ?
#
loop_
_entity_poly.entity_id
_entity_poly.type
_entity_poly.pdbx_seq_one_letter_code
_entity_poly.pdbx_strand_id
1 'polypeptide(L)'
;MVARALAQEPRILVLDEPTASLDFGNQLRVLDAVRSLAQERRLTVVLSTHHPEQAFACADRVAVLAGGALLRIGPPSEVVTTETLRACYAVDVAVLPLAEGRYRVCVPRSYLS
;
A
#
# COMPACT_ATOMS: atom_id res chain seq x y z
N MET A 1 16.31 0.48 -10.84
CA MET A 1 15.55 1.73 -10.66
C MET A 1 15.74 2.36 -9.29
N VAL A 2 15.49 1.63 -8.22
CA VAL A 2 15.64 2.17 -6.86
C VAL A 2 17.09 2.58 -6.57
N ALA A 3 18.05 1.73 -6.88
CA ALA A 3 19.46 2.03 -6.65
C ALA A 3 19.95 3.27 -7.40
N ARG A 4 19.47 3.46 -8.63
CA ARG A 4 19.85 4.63 -9.44
C ARG A 4 19.25 5.91 -8.86
N ALA A 5 18.00 5.86 -8.39
CA ALA A 5 17.38 7.01 -7.75
C ALA A 5 18.11 7.38 -6.46
N LEU A 6 18.54 6.39 -5.68
CA LEU A 6 19.27 6.62 -4.43
C LEU A 6 20.66 7.21 -4.64
N ALA A 7 21.31 6.91 -5.76
CA ALA A 7 22.62 7.49 -6.07
C ALA A 7 22.58 9.02 -6.21
N GLN A 8 21.40 9.59 -6.44
CA GLN A 8 21.19 11.03 -6.54
C GLN A 8 20.88 11.68 -5.19
N GLU A 9 20.85 10.92 -4.10
CA GLU A 9 20.55 11.37 -2.74
C GLU A 9 19.23 12.17 -2.65
N PRO A 10 18.10 11.61 -3.11
CA PRO A 10 16.83 12.33 -3.11
C PRO A 10 16.29 12.46 -1.69
N ARG A 11 15.48 13.51 -1.44
CA ARG A 11 14.68 13.63 -0.21
C ARG A 11 13.34 12.95 -0.36
N ILE A 12 12.85 12.87 -1.57
CA ILE A 12 11.57 12.23 -1.90
C ILE A 12 11.83 11.21 -3.00
N LEU A 13 11.38 10.00 -2.79
CA LEU A 13 11.46 8.91 -3.76
C LEU A 13 10.05 8.58 -4.21
N VAL A 14 9.81 8.61 -5.52
CA VAL A 14 8.50 8.28 -6.10
C VAL A 14 8.64 6.98 -6.89
N LEU A 15 7.82 5.99 -6.55
CA LEU A 15 7.82 4.68 -7.18
C LEU A 15 6.43 4.38 -7.74
N ASP A 16 6.35 4.07 -9.03
CA ASP A 16 5.09 3.74 -9.67
C ASP A 16 4.96 2.22 -9.77
N GLU A 17 4.03 1.66 -8.99
CA GLU A 17 3.73 0.24 -8.92
C GLU A 17 5.00 -0.63 -8.81
N PRO A 18 5.83 -0.41 -7.77
CA PRO A 18 7.15 -1.06 -7.70
C PRO A 18 7.08 -2.58 -7.54
N THR A 19 5.92 -3.14 -7.21
CA THR A 19 5.74 -4.59 -7.05
C THR A 19 5.03 -5.23 -8.24
N ALA A 20 4.64 -4.44 -9.25
CA ALA A 20 3.96 -4.97 -10.43
C ALA A 20 4.82 -6.01 -11.14
N SER A 21 4.18 -7.09 -11.60
CA SER A 21 4.82 -8.19 -12.33
C SER A 21 5.82 -9.02 -11.50
N LEU A 22 5.89 -8.79 -10.18
CA LEU A 22 6.75 -9.59 -9.31
C LEU A 22 5.95 -10.72 -8.66
N ASP A 23 6.63 -11.84 -8.38
CA ASP A 23 6.02 -12.89 -7.59
C ASP A 23 5.87 -12.45 -6.12
N PHE A 24 5.15 -13.23 -5.34
CA PHE A 24 4.80 -12.88 -3.97
C PHE A 24 6.04 -12.63 -3.11
N GLY A 25 7.05 -13.50 -3.18
CA GLY A 25 8.27 -13.33 -2.40
C GLY A 25 9.04 -12.06 -2.75
N ASN A 26 9.16 -11.77 -4.03
CA ASN A 26 9.83 -10.56 -4.49
C ASN A 26 9.04 -9.30 -4.16
N GLN A 27 7.71 -9.36 -4.19
CA GLN A 27 6.88 -8.23 -3.73
C GLN A 27 7.20 -7.87 -2.28
N LEU A 28 7.27 -8.87 -1.40
CA LEU A 28 7.58 -8.64 0.01
C LEU A 28 8.98 -8.05 0.19
N ARG A 29 9.97 -8.54 -0.56
CA ARG A 29 11.33 -8.03 -0.48
C ARG A 29 11.41 -6.57 -0.90
N VAL A 30 10.69 -6.18 -1.95
CA VAL A 30 10.65 -4.78 -2.41
C VAL A 30 10.01 -3.89 -1.36
N LEU A 31 8.88 -4.31 -0.78
CA LEU A 31 8.20 -3.51 0.25
C LEU A 31 9.06 -3.36 1.50
N ASP A 32 9.73 -4.41 1.93
CA ASP A 32 10.64 -4.36 3.07
C ASP A 32 11.83 -3.42 2.79
N ALA A 33 12.39 -3.50 1.59
CA ALA A 33 13.51 -2.64 1.20
C ALA A 33 13.10 -1.16 1.18
N VAL A 34 11.92 -0.86 0.65
CA VAL A 34 11.38 0.51 0.61
C VAL A 34 11.21 1.03 2.03
N ARG A 35 10.61 0.23 2.91
CA ARG A 35 10.40 0.62 4.30
C ARG A 35 11.72 0.88 5.03
N SER A 36 12.70 0.00 4.88
CA SER A 36 14.01 0.14 5.48
C SER A 36 14.73 1.40 5.01
N LEU A 37 14.69 1.67 3.71
CA LEU A 37 15.30 2.86 3.14
C LEU A 37 14.66 4.15 3.67
N ALA A 38 13.33 4.16 3.76
CA ALA A 38 12.61 5.31 4.29
C ALA A 38 13.03 5.62 5.72
N GLN A 39 13.18 4.59 6.56
CA GLN A 39 13.56 4.74 7.95
C GLN A 39 15.03 5.10 8.12
N GLU A 40 15.93 4.39 7.45
CA GLU A 40 17.38 4.57 7.61
C GLU A 40 17.88 5.89 7.03
N ARG A 41 17.33 6.30 5.89
CA ARG A 41 17.77 7.51 5.19
C ARG A 41 16.83 8.69 5.37
N ARG A 42 15.79 8.54 6.19
CA ARG A 42 14.78 9.57 6.44
C ARG A 42 14.19 10.11 5.13
N LEU A 43 13.92 9.19 4.20
CA LEU A 43 13.29 9.53 2.93
C LEU A 43 11.78 9.58 3.08
N THR A 44 11.15 10.50 2.38
CA THR A 44 9.73 10.42 2.10
C THR A 44 9.55 9.58 0.85
N VAL A 45 8.85 8.47 0.96
CA VAL A 45 8.58 7.58 -0.17
C VAL A 45 7.12 7.66 -0.53
N VAL A 46 6.85 7.92 -1.80
CA VAL A 46 5.50 7.89 -2.36
C VAL A 46 5.47 6.74 -3.36
N LEU A 47 4.59 5.76 -3.14
CA LEU A 47 4.44 4.66 -4.09
C LEU A 47 2.97 4.46 -4.44
N SER A 48 2.73 4.02 -5.65
CA SER A 48 1.40 3.64 -6.10
C SER A 48 1.28 2.11 -6.10
N THR A 49 0.07 1.61 -5.87
CA THR A 49 -0.22 0.19 -5.93
C THR A 49 -1.72 -0.03 -6.14
N HIS A 50 -2.06 -1.17 -6.73
CA HIS A 50 -3.43 -1.65 -6.82
C HIS A 50 -3.77 -2.69 -5.75
N HIS A 51 -2.84 -2.95 -4.82
CA HIS A 51 -3.02 -3.93 -3.76
C HIS A 51 -3.20 -3.23 -2.41
N PRO A 52 -4.46 -3.03 -1.97
CA PRO A 52 -4.71 -2.26 -0.75
C PRO A 52 -4.05 -2.86 0.50
N GLU A 53 -3.85 -4.17 0.52
CA GLU A 53 -3.20 -4.82 1.66
C GLU A 53 -1.74 -4.40 1.85
N GLN A 54 -1.07 -3.96 0.79
CA GLN A 54 0.33 -3.51 0.87
C GLN A 54 0.46 -2.25 1.75
N ALA A 55 -0.60 -1.48 1.89
CA ALA A 55 -0.61 -0.31 2.76
C ALA A 55 -0.28 -0.66 4.21
N PHE A 56 -0.78 -1.81 4.70
CA PHE A 56 -0.50 -2.24 6.06
C PHE A 56 0.94 -2.73 6.23
N ALA A 57 1.56 -3.18 5.15
CA ALA A 57 2.93 -3.68 5.19
C ALA A 57 3.97 -2.55 5.23
N CYS A 58 3.72 -1.43 4.56
CA CYS A 58 4.78 -0.45 4.35
C CYS A 58 4.36 1.02 4.50
N ALA A 59 3.08 1.36 4.54
CA ALA A 59 2.67 2.76 4.51
C ALA A 59 2.34 3.33 5.89
N ASP A 60 2.73 4.58 6.12
CA ASP A 60 2.28 5.35 7.27
C ASP A 60 0.97 6.07 6.96
N ARG A 61 0.78 6.48 5.70
CA ARG A 61 -0.44 7.13 5.23
C ARG A 61 -0.81 6.61 3.85
N VAL A 62 -2.10 6.59 3.59
CA VAL A 62 -2.66 6.10 2.33
C VAL A 62 -3.54 7.17 1.74
N ALA A 63 -3.39 7.43 0.45
CA ALA A 63 -4.31 8.26 -0.32
C ALA A 63 -5.00 7.36 -1.34
N VAL A 64 -6.32 7.39 -1.39
CA VAL A 64 -7.11 6.62 -2.35
C VAL A 64 -7.65 7.55 -3.41
N LEU A 65 -7.34 7.22 -4.66
CA LEU A 65 -7.81 7.98 -5.81
C LEU A 65 -8.84 7.14 -6.57
N ALA A 66 -9.95 7.77 -6.92
CA ALA A 66 -10.99 7.12 -7.71
C ALA A 66 -11.63 8.16 -8.63
N GLY A 67 -11.84 7.79 -9.89
CA GLY A 67 -12.45 8.68 -10.87
C GLY A 67 -11.69 10.00 -11.07
N GLY A 68 -10.37 9.97 -10.92
CA GLY A 68 -9.54 11.16 -11.08
C GLY A 68 -9.54 12.12 -9.89
N ALA A 69 -10.12 11.73 -8.76
CA ALA A 69 -10.23 12.57 -7.57
C ALA A 69 -9.72 11.85 -6.34
N LEU A 70 -9.27 12.61 -5.36
CA LEU A 70 -8.88 12.09 -4.05
C LEU A 70 -10.15 11.71 -3.27
N LEU A 71 -10.29 10.43 -2.96
CA LEU A 71 -11.45 9.93 -2.24
C LEU A 71 -11.24 10.00 -0.72
N ARG A 72 -10.10 9.53 -0.24
CA ARG A 72 -9.75 9.56 1.19
C ARG A 72 -8.24 9.63 1.35
N ILE A 73 -7.80 10.16 2.50
CA ILE A 73 -6.39 10.16 2.90
C ILE A 73 -6.31 10.01 4.42
N GLY A 74 -5.35 9.23 4.89
CA GLY A 74 -5.14 9.01 6.31
C GLY A 74 -4.32 7.76 6.58
N PRO A 75 -4.29 7.31 7.86
CA PRO A 75 -3.61 6.06 8.20
C PRO A 75 -4.28 4.87 7.52
N PRO A 76 -3.53 3.78 7.27
CA PRO A 76 -4.11 2.60 6.60
C PRO A 76 -5.38 2.07 7.28
N SER A 77 -5.40 2.04 8.60
CA SER A 77 -6.55 1.50 9.35
C SER A 77 -7.85 2.30 9.16
N GLU A 78 -7.73 3.59 8.86
CA GLU A 78 -8.89 4.45 8.63
C GLU A 78 -9.31 4.50 7.16
N VAL A 79 -8.36 4.28 6.25
CA VAL A 79 -8.59 4.45 4.82
C VAL A 79 -8.95 3.13 4.13
N VAL A 80 -8.25 2.03 4.46
CA VAL A 80 -8.49 0.74 3.83
C VAL A 80 -9.63 0.03 4.56
N THR A 81 -10.85 0.36 4.18
CA THR A 81 -12.09 -0.14 4.79
C THR A 81 -12.99 -0.75 3.72
N THR A 82 -13.99 -1.49 4.15
CA THR A 82 -15.00 -2.06 3.24
C THR A 82 -15.65 -0.96 2.40
N GLU A 83 -16.01 0.16 3.02
CA GLU A 83 -16.67 1.27 2.32
C GLU A 83 -15.77 1.89 1.26
N THR A 84 -14.51 2.12 1.59
CA THR A 84 -13.53 2.68 0.64
C THR A 84 -13.30 1.74 -0.54
N LEU A 85 -13.15 0.45 -0.27
CA LEU A 85 -12.91 -0.53 -1.34
C LEU A 85 -14.13 -0.69 -2.24
N ARG A 86 -15.33 -0.60 -1.67
CA ARG A 86 -16.56 -0.61 -2.46
C ARG A 86 -16.64 0.62 -3.37
N ALA A 87 -16.32 1.80 -2.84
CA ALA A 87 -16.34 3.03 -3.62
C ALA A 87 -15.27 3.05 -4.72
N CYS A 88 -14.09 2.48 -4.42
CA CYS A 88 -12.94 2.50 -5.34
C CYS A 88 -13.04 1.44 -6.43
N TYR A 89 -13.42 0.21 -6.05
CA TYR A 89 -13.37 -0.96 -6.94
C TYR A 89 -14.73 -1.55 -7.27
N ALA A 90 -15.81 -1.05 -6.69
CA ALA A 90 -17.17 -1.58 -6.86
C ALA A 90 -17.27 -3.07 -6.46
N VAL A 91 -16.55 -3.44 -5.41
CA VAL A 91 -16.54 -4.83 -4.89
C VAL A 91 -16.96 -4.86 -3.44
N ASP A 92 -17.58 -5.96 -3.03
CA ASP A 92 -17.99 -6.19 -1.65
C ASP A 92 -16.95 -7.08 -0.97
N VAL A 93 -16.13 -6.47 -0.13
CA VAL A 93 -14.96 -7.09 0.50
C VAL A 93 -15.07 -6.92 2.00
N ALA A 94 -14.76 -7.98 2.74
CA ALA A 94 -14.54 -7.90 4.16
C ALA A 94 -13.07 -7.56 4.42
N VAL A 95 -12.82 -6.61 5.31
CA VAL A 95 -11.47 -6.25 5.74
C VAL A 95 -11.29 -6.84 7.14
N LEU A 96 -10.48 -7.89 7.23
CA LEU A 96 -10.34 -8.70 8.43
C LEU A 96 -9.00 -8.43 9.11
N PRO A 97 -8.99 -8.17 10.43
CA PRO A 97 -7.75 -7.94 11.15
C PRO A 97 -6.97 -9.23 11.39
N LEU A 98 -5.65 -9.12 11.31
CA LEU A 98 -4.70 -10.15 11.70
C LEU A 98 -3.64 -9.52 12.60
N ALA A 99 -2.90 -10.35 13.34
CA ALA A 99 -1.81 -9.89 14.20
C ALA A 99 -2.24 -8.74 15.13
N GLU A 100 -3.38 -8.92 15.80
CA GLU A 100 -3.95 -7.94 16.73
C GLU A 100 -4.24 -6.59 16.08
N GLY A 101 -4.62 -6.61 14.81
CA GLY A 101 -4.97 -5.40 14.06
C GLY A 101 -3.80 -4.70 13.38
N ARG A 102 -2.57 -5.20 13.55
CA ARG A 102 -1.40 -4.61 12.89
C ARG A 102 -1.38 -4.84 11.39
N TYR A 103 -2.08 -5.86 10.92
CA TYR A 103 -2.25 -6.17 9.51
C TYR A 103 -3.71 -6.48 9.24
N ARG A 104 -4.17 -6.25 8.02
CA ARG A 104 -5.54 -6.59 7.61
C ARG A 104 -5.50 -7.27 6.25
N VAL A 105 -6.42 -8.20 6.04
CA VAL A 105 -6.59 -8.88 4.76
C VAL A 105 -7.94 -8.51 4.18
N CYS A 106 -8.00 -8.45 2.86
CA CYS A 106 -9.22 -8.14 2.12
C CYS A 106 -9.72 -9.42 1.48
N VAL A 107 -10.93 -9.85 1.85
CA VAL A 107 -11.50 -11.10 1.39
C VAL A 107 -12.87 -10.82 0.76
N PRO A 108 -13.13 -11.29 -0.46
CA PRO A 108 -14.48 -11.18 -1.04
C PRO A 108 -15.52 -11.81 -0.11
N ARG A 109 -16.60 -11.07 0.17
CA ARG A 109 -17.63 -11.56 1.11
C ARG A 109 -18.26 -12.85 0.64
N SER A 110 -18.35 -13.08 -0.65
CA SER A 110 -18.90 -14.31 -1.21
C SER A 110 -18.16 -15.57 -0.74
N TYR A 111 -16.91 -15.45 -0.31
CA TYR A 111 -16.12 -16.58 0.18
C TYR A 111 -16.34 -16.86 1.67
N LEU A 112 -17.05 -15.97 2.37
CA LEU A 112 -17.24 -16.05 3.82
C LEU A 112 -18.61 -16.58 4.21
N SER A 113 -19.50 -16.75 3.24
CA SER A 113 -20.88 -17.24 3.50
C SER A 113 -21.05 -18.73 3.27
#